data_fb1f284d289cd4b9e4dc3890968a87b8
#
_entry.id   fb1f284d289cd4b9e4dc3890968a87b8
#
_cell.length_a   1.000
_cell.length_b   1.000
_cell.length_c   1.000
_cell.angle_alpha   90.00
_cell.angle_beta   90.00
_cell.angle_gamma   90.00
#
_symmetry.space_group_name_H-M   'P 1'
#
loop_
_entity.id
_entity.type
_entity.pdbx_description
1 polymer ?
#
loop_
_entity_poly.entity_id
_entity_poly.type
_entity_poly.pdbx_seq_one_letter_code
_entity_poly.pdbx_strand_id
1 'polypeptide(L)'
;MKKVLFFLLFLACNRGYTQLSVVTGYDYIGRNTFHTGLAADVDISEHWGALLTTGVHLTGYEGSTRGIFEATGAISYNRIFAGATCTPYSVISKIGVGQKDLYLYVGYAIPTKDHSPLDKGVAVGININPLYVLMLPLALIIGDPLK
;
A
#
# COMPACT_ATOMS: atom_id res chain seq x y z
N MET A 1 -23.59 -4.05 0.47
CA MET A 1 -22.20 -3.63 0.31
C MET A 1 -21.19 -4.78 0.40
N LYS A 2 -21.21 -5.65 1.45
CA LYS A 2 -20.25 -6.78 1.58
C LYS A 2 -20.25 -7.75 0.38
N LYS A 3 -21.42 -8.05 -0.19
CA LYS A 3 -21.56 -8.95 -1.37
C LYS A 3 -20.97 -8.35 -2.65
N VAL A 4 -21.05 -7.03 -2.83
CA VAL A 4 -20.49 -6.32 -4.00
C VAL A 4 -18.97 -6.32 -3.94
N LEU A 5 -18.39 -6.08 -2.74
CA LEU A 5 -16.95 -6.13 -2.54
C LEU A 5 -16.40 -7.54 -2.79
N PHE A 6 -17.09 -8.58 -2.31
CA PHE A 6 -16.71 -9.96 -2.56
C PHE A 6 -16.79 -10.34 -4.05
N PHE A 7 -17.81 -9.84 -4.74
CA PHE A 7 -17.99 -10.06 -6.17
C PHE A 7 -16.91 -9.35 -7.02
N LEU A 8 -16.52 -8.13 -6.65
CA LEU A 8 -15.42 -7.39 -7.29
C LEU A 8 -14.07 -8.08 -7.06
N LEU A 9 -13.80 -8.56 -5.85
CA LEU A 9 -12.61 -9.36 -5.54
C LEU A 9 -12.60 -10.68 -6.34
N PHE A 10 -13.73 -11.36 -6.44
CA PHE A 10 -13.86 -12.60 -7.21
C PHE A 10 -13.66 -12.38 -8.72
N LEU A 11 -14.18 -11.28 -9.27
CA LEU A 11 -13.98 -10.91 -10.68
C LEU A 11 -12.51 -10.55 -10.97
N ALA A 12 -11.84 -9.87 -10.04
CA ALA A 12 -10.43 -9.53 -10.16
C ALA A 12 -9.54 -10.79 -10.15
N CYS A 13 -9.83 -11.76 -9.27
CA CYS A 13 -9.08 -13.01 -9.20
C CYS A 13 -9.27 -13.93 -10.44
N ASN A 14 -10.41 -13.85 -11.14
CA ASN A 14 -10.71 -14.76 -12.26
C ASN A 14 -10.05 -14.40 -13.59
N ARG A 15 -9.44 -13.23 -13.74
CA ARG A 15 -8.86 -12.78 -15.01
C ARG A 15 -7.35 -12.99 -15.16
N GLY A 16 -6.68 -13.64 -14.22
CA GLY A 16 -5.24 -13.96 -14.33
C GLY A 16 -4.28 -12.76 -14.29
N TYR A 17 -4.81 -11.55 -14.15
CA TYR A 17 -4.05 -10.29 -14.14
C TYR A 17 -3.95 -9.66 -12.75
N THR A 18 -4.43 -10.33 -11.73
CA THR A 18 -4.40 -9.82 -10.34
C THR A 18 -3.35 -10.58 -9.54
N GLN A 19 -2.39 -9.85 -9.02
CA GLN A 19 -1.41 -10.38 -8.10
C GLN A 19 -1.77 -9.95 -6.66
N LEU A 20 -1.99 -10.94 -5.79
CA LEU A 20 -2.14 -10.69 -4.36
C LEU A 20 -0.79 -10.83 -3.67
N SER A 21 -0.46 -9.89 -2.82
CA SER A 21 0.79 -9.87 -2.06
C SER A 21 0.59 -9.36 -0.65
N VAL A 22 1.52 -9.69 0.23
CA VAL A 22 1.66 -9.01 1.52
C VAL A 22 2.49 -7.76 1.30
N VAL A 23 2.08 -6.66 1.89
CA VAL A 23 2.82 -5.42 1.89
C VAL A 23 3.19 -5.04 3.31
N THR A 24 4.40 -4.57 3.47
CA THR A 24 4.85 -3.94 4.71
C THR A 24 5.63 -2.68 4.37
N GLY A 25 5.62 -1.71 5.25
CA GLY A 25 6.27 -0.45 4.95
C GLY A 25 6.48 0.42 6.16
N TYR A 26 7.19 1.49 5.89
CA TYR A 26 7.45 2.56 6.83
C TYR A 26 7.02 3.87 6.22
N ASP A 27 6.21 4.59 6.97
CA ASP A 27 5.66 5.88 6.61
C ASP A 27 6.03 6.93 7.65
N TYR A 28 6.31 8.13 7.19
CA TYR A 28 6.32 9.32 8.03
C TYR A 28 5.09 10.17 7.69
N ILE A 29 4.17 10.28 8.63
CA ILE A 29 2.91 11.05 8.49
C ILE A 29 2.80 11.99 9.70
N GLY A 30 3.73 12.96 9.76
CA GLY A 30 3.94 13.79 10.95
C GLY A 30 4.60 13.03 12.12
N ARG A 31 4.58 11.72 12.08
CA ARG A 31 5.26 10.80 13.02
C ARG A 31 5.60 9.47 12.34
N ASN A 32 6.48 8.74 12.98
CA ASN A 32 6.89 7.43 12.49
C ASN A 32 5.74 6.44 12.57
N THR A 33 5.46 5.79 11.45
CA THR A 33 4.36 4.85 11.32
C THR A 33 4.86 3.62 10.56
N PHE A 34 4.63 2.46 11.10
CA PHE A 34 4.87 1.20 10.41
C PHE A 34 3.52 0.66 9.91
N HIS A 35 3.46 0.16 8.69
CA HIS A 35 2.25 -0.48 8.22
C HIS A 35 2.49 -1.89 7.69
N THR A 36 1.45 -2.70 7.75
CA THR A 36 1.41 -4.03 7.15
C THR A 36 0.01 -4.35 6.68
N GLY A 37 -0.09 -5.10 5.60
CA GLY A 37 -1.39 -5.41 5.02
C GLY A 37 -1.33 -6.32 3.81
N LEU A 38 -2.42 -6.35 3.08
CA LEU A 38 -2.58 -7.06 1.83
C LEU A 38 -2.67 -6.06 0.68
N ALA A 39 -2.03 -6.37 -0.42
CA ALA A 39 -2.11 -5.62 -1.66
C ALA A 39 -2.67 -6.49 -2.78
N ALA A 40 -3.46 -5.89 -3.65
CA ALA A 40 -3.92 -6.46 -4.90
C ALA A 40 -3.49 -5.52 -6.03
N ASP A 41 -2.57 -5.98 -6.86
CA ASP A 41 -2.18 -5.32 -8.09
C ASP A 41 -2.99 -5.88 -9.24
N VAL A 42 -3.64 -5.01 -10.00
CA VAL A 42 -4.49 -5.36 -11.14
C VAL A 42 -3.90 -4.72 -12.39
N ASP A 43 -3.42 -5.53 -13.31
CA ASP A 43 -2.99 -5.04 -14.63
C ASP A 43 -4.23 -4.79 -15.50
N ILE A 44 -4.52 -3.51 -15.80
CA ILE A 44 -5.67 -3.09 -16.62
C ILE A 44 -5.28 -3.18 -18.10
N SER A 45 -4.06 -2.76 -18.42
CA SER A 45 -3.47 -2.85 -19.76
C SER A 45 -1.94 -2.90 -19.66
N GLU A 46 -1.24 -2.96 -20.78
CA GLU A 46 0.23 -3.00 -20.85
C GLU A 46 0.91 -1.88 -20.05
N HIS A 47 0.28 -0.72 -19.93
CA HIS A 47 0.85 0.45 -19.25
C HIS A 47 0.07 0.89 -18.01
N TRP A 48 -1.19 0.49 -17.89
CA TRP A 48 -2.08 0.91 -16.82
C TRP A 48 -2.35 -0.20 -15.83
N GLY A 49 -2.28 0.14 -14.56
CA GLY A 49 -2.64 -0.74 -13.46
C GLY A 49 -3.47 -0.03 -12.39
N ALA A 50 -4.02 -0.82 -11.49
CA ALA A 50 -4.63 -0.36 -10.26
C ALA A 50 -4.02 -1.10 -9.08
N LEU A 51 -3.77 -0.38 -8.00
CA LEU A 51 -3.31 -0.91 -6.73
C LEU A 51 -4.41 -0.71 -5.69
N LEU A 52 -4.77 -1.79 -5.03
CA LEU A 52 -5.67 -1.75 -3.88
C LEU A 52 -4.93 -2.36 -2.69
N THR A 53 -4.84 -1.63 -1.58
CA THR A 53 -4.27 -2.18 -0.35
C THR A 53 -5.22 -2.03 0.81
N THR A 54 -5.12 -2.92 1.78
CA THR A 54 -5.80 -2.82 3.07
C THR A 54 -4.88 -3.35 4.16
N GLY A 55 -4.87 -2.68 5.29
CA GLY A 55 -3.95 -3.05 6.35
C GLY A 55 -4.13 -2.24 7.62
N VAL A 56 -3.08 -2.21 8.40
CA VAL A 56 -3.02 -1.51 9.68
C VAL A 56 -1.74 -0.67 9.74
N HIS A 57 -1.90 0.61 10.04
CA HIS A 57 -0.82 1.49 10.47
C HIS A 57 -0.61 1.34 11.98
N LEU A 58 0.62 1.09 12.38
CA LEU A 58 1.06 1.08 13.78
C LEU A 58 1.84 2.36 14.05
N THR A 59 1.33 3.21 14.90
CA THR A 59 1.96 4.50 15.24
C THR A 59 1.97 4.74 16.76
N GLY A 60 2.97 5.46 17.23
CA GLY A 60 3.02 5.92 18.62
C GLY A 60 2.08 7.13 18.83
N TYR A 61 1.16 7.02 19.77
CA TYR A 61 0.23 8.09 20.11
C TYR A 61 -0.03 8.10 21.63
N GLU A 62 0.16 9.24 22.27
CA GLU A 62 -0.06 9.41 23.73
C GLU A 62 0.61 8.33 24.60
N GLY A 63 1.87 7.98 24.27
CA GLY A 63 2.66 7.00 25.03
C GLY A 63 2.28 5.53 24.80
N SER A 64 1.38 5.26 23.85
CA SER A 64 0.97 3.90 23.49
C SER A 64 1.08 3.66 21.98
N THR A 65 1.23 2.41 21.57
CA THR A 65 1.14 2.02 20.16
C THR A 65 -0.33 1.85 19.77
N ARG A 66 -0.75 2.55 18.73
CA ARG A 66 -2.11 2.43 18.18
C ARG A 66 -2.09 1.80 16.80
N GLY A 67 -2.99 0.85 16.59
CA GLY A 67 -3.31 0.29 15.29
C GLY A 67 -4.43 1.10 14.62
N ILE A 68 -4.19 1.57 13.39
CA ILE A 68 -5.15 2.34 12.60
C ILE A 68 -5.40 1.57 11.31
N PHE A 69 -6.64 1.15 11.10
CA PHE A 69 -7.02 0.49 9.85
C PHE A 69 -6.88 1.45 8.67
N GLU A 70 -6.40 0.92 7.54
CA GLU A 70 -6.27 1.65 6.29
C GLU A 70 -6.85 0.91 5.09
N ALA A 71 -7.27 1.69 4.09
CA ALA A 71 -7.55 1.20 2.76
C ALA A 71 -6.99 2.20 1.75
N THR A 72 -6.21 1.71 0.78
CA THR A 72 -5.61 2.53 -0.28
C THR A 72 -6.17 2.11 -1.62
N GLY A 73 -6.48 3.11 -2.46
CA GLY A 73 -6.74 2.92 -3.88
C GLY A 73 -5.82 3.82 -4.69
N ALA A 74 -5.17 3.27 -5.70
CA ALA A 74 -4.30 4.02 -6.61
C ALA A 74 -4.40 3.50 -8.04
N ILE A 75 -4.12 4.39 -8.98
CA ILE A 75 -3.97 4.07 -10.41
C ILE A 75 -2.52 4.27 -10.77
N SER A 76 -1.96 3.36 -11.53
CA SER A 76 -0.58 3.43 -12.01
C SER A 76 -0.52 3.53 -13.54
N TYR A 77 0.47 4.27 -14.00
CA TYR A 77 0.88 4.32 -15.39
C TYR A 77 2.38 4.02 -15.47
N ASN A 78 2.74 2.90 -16.09
CA ASN A 78 4.10 2.35 -16.02
C ASN A 78 4.54 2.13 -14.55
N ARG A 79 5.47 2.99 -14.08
CA ARG A 79 6.03 2.93 -12.72
C ARG A 79 5.58 4.07 -11.83
N ILE A 80 4.75 4.98 -12.34
CA ILE A 80 4.23 6.13 -11.58
C ILE A 80 2.84 5.77 -11.11
N PHE A 81 2.51 6.03 -9.87
CA PHE A 81 1.15 5.87 -9.36
C PHE A 81 0.66 7.12 -8.65
N ALA A 82 -0.65 7.30 -8.66
CA ALA A 82 -1.35 8.32 -7.90
C ALA A 82 -2.59 7.72 -7.25
N GLY A 83 -2.86 8.09 -6.01
CA GLY A 83 -3.99 7.53 -5.27
C GLY A 83 -4.22 8.17 -3.93
N ALA A 84 -5.03 7.52 -3.12
CA ALA A 84 -5.31 7.97 -1.76
C ALA A 84 -5.44 6.78 -0.80
N THR A 85 -5.00 7.00 0.43
CA THR A 85 -5.24 6.13 1.57
C THR A 85 -6.30 6.76 2.46
N CYS A 86 -7.33 6.00 2.77
CA CYS A 86 -8.36 6.36 3.72
C CYS A 86 -8.14 5.62 5.04
N THR A 87 -8.16 6.34 6.12
CA THR A 87 -8.18 5.82 7.49
C THR A 87 -9.41 6.35 8.22
N PRO A 88 -9.78 5.83 9.40
CA PRO A 88 -10.85 6.40 10.21
C PRO A 88 -10.60 7.85 10.69
N TYR A 89 -9.35 8.35 10.56
CA TYR A 89 -8.91 9.63 11.10
C TYR A 89 -8.40 10.61 10.06
N SER A 90 -8.03 10.15 8.87
CA SER A 90 -7.40 10.99 7.84
C SER A 90 -7.58 10.41 6.44
N VAL A 91 -7.46 11.29 5.45
CA VAL A 91 -7.26 10.93 4.05
C VAL A 91 -5.86 11.40 3.65
N ILE A 92 -5.09 10.51 3.02
CA ILE A 92 -3.71 10.78 2.60
C ILE A 92 -3.66 10.64 1.08
N SER A 93 -3.51 11.77 0.38
CA SER A 93 -3.22 11.74 -1.05
C SER A 93 -1.78 11.28 -1.27
N LYS A 94 -1.53 10.45 -2.28
CA LYS A 94 -0.22 9.87 -2.55
C LYS A 94 0.10 9.96 -4.04
N ILE A 95 1.34 10.29 -4.35
CA ILE A 95 1.93 10.10 -5.67
C ILE A 95 3.29 9.46 -5.48
N GLY A 96 3.66 8.52 -6.31
CA GLY A 96 4.87 7.79 -6.10
C GLY A 96 5.37 7.05 -7.34
N VAL A 97 6.44 6.33 -7.12
CA VAL A 97 7.07 5.49 -8.12
C VAL A 97 7.32 4.10 -7.55
N GLY A 98 7.18 3.09 -8.37
CA GLY A 98 7.46 1.72 -7.95
C GLY A 98 6.82 0.69 -8.86
N GLN A 99 7.04 -0.55 -8.49
CA GLN A 99 6.43 -1.73 -9.08
C GLN A 99 5.90 -2.62 -7.96
N LYS A 100 5.24 -3.70 -8.32
CA LYS A 100 4.51 -4.66 -7.48
C LYS A 100 5.13 -4.97 -6.10
N ASP A 101 6.47 -4.93 -6.00
CA ASP A 101 7.19 -5.34 -4.79
C ASP A 101 7.87 -4.21 -4.01
N LEU A 102 7.97 -3.01 -4.62
CA LEU A 102 8.60 -1.85 -4.00
C LEU A 102 7.95 -0.56 -4.49
N TYR A 103 7.41 0.22 -3.57
CA TYR A 103 6.81 1.53 -3.82
C TYR A 103 7.44 2.60 -2.94
N LEU A 104 7.76 3.74 -3.54
CA LEU A 104 8.14 4.97 -2.83
C LEU A 104 7.10 6.03 -3.13
N TYR A 105 6.66 6.76 -2.12
CA TYR A 105 5.68 7.81 -2.32
C TYR A 105 5.94 9.05 -1.49
N VAL A 106 5.41 10.15 -2.00
CA VAL A 106 5.18 11.38 -1.25
C VAL A 106 3.68 11.69 -1.29
N GLY A 107 3.19 12.36 -0.26
CA GLY A 107 1.77 12.66 -0.16
C GLY A 107 1.48 13.76 0.83
N TYR A 108 0.20 13.97 1.06
CA TYR A 108 -0.27 14.94 2.03
C TYR A 108 -1.44 14.35 2.83
N ALA A 109 -1.30 14.35 4.14
CA ALA A 109 -2.31 13.88 5.08
C ALA A 109 -3.25 15.01 5.49
N ILE A 110 -4.54 14.76 5.37
CA ILE A 110 -5.62 15.67 5.77
C ILE A 110 -6.42 14.95 6.87
N PRO A 111 -6.31 15.36 8.14
CA PRO A 111 -7.13 14.81 9.20
C PRO A 111 -8.62 15.07 8.94
N THR A 112 -9.43 14.05 9.20
CA THR A 112 -10.90 14.14 9.12
C THR A 112 -11.55 14.26 10.50
N LYS A 113 -10.72 14.15 11.57
CA LYS A 113 -11.14 14.26 12.96
C LYS A 113 -10.12 15.08 13.75
N ASP A 114 -10.59 15.83 14.74
CA ASP A 114 -9.76 16.74 15.56
C ASP A 114 -8.67 16.03 16.37
N HIS A 115 -8.90 14.80 16.82
CA HIS A 115 -7.93 14.00 17.57
C HIS A 115 -7.38 12.85 16.71
N SER A 116 -6.74 13.21 15.60
CA SER A 116 -6.13 12.24 14.70
C SER A 116 -4.78 11.76 15.24
N PRO A 117 -4.52 10.46 15.31
CA PRO A 117 -3.18 9.92 15.58
C PRO A 117 -2.18 10.18 14.44
N LEU A 118 -2.68 10.58 13.25
CA LEU A 118 -1.89 10.96 12.09
C LEU A 118 -1.97 12.47 11.92
N ASP A 119 -0.81 13.13 11.91
CA ASP A 119 -0.75 14.58 11.85
C ASP A 119 -1.06 15.10 10.43
N LYS A 120 -1.57 16.33 10.37
CA LYS A 120 -1.72 17.06 9.09
C LYS A 120 -0.35 17.39 8.54
N GLY A 121 -0.12 17.12 7.25
CA GLY A 121 1.09 17.57 6.59
C GLY A 121 1.64 16.58 5.56
N VAL A 122 2.89 16.78 5.25
CA VAL A 122 3.59 15.94 4.26
C VAL A 122 3.72 14.51 4.78
N ALA A 123 3.40 13.57 3.92
CA ALA A 123 3.58 12.15 4.13
C ALA A 123 4.64 11.63 3.16
N VAL A 124 5.53 10.79 3.63
CA VAL A 124 6.49 10.07 2.79
C VAL A 124 6.55 8.62 3.25
N GLY A 125 6.70 7.70 2.32
CA GLY A 125 6.72 6.30 2.71
C GLY A 125 7.39 5.39 1.68
N ILE A 126 7.75 4.22 2.20
CA ILE A 126 8.29 3.10 1.43
C ILE A 126 7.50 1.84 1.78
N ASN A 127 7.06 1.14 0.75
CA ASN A 127 6.33 -0.12 0.85
C ASN A 127 7.12 -1.21 0.14
N ILE A 128 7.23 -2.36 0.77
CA ILE A 128 7.99 -3.48 0.27
C ILE A 128 7.16 -4.77 0.44
N ASN A 129 7.20 -5.63 -0.56
CA ASN A 129 6.74 -7.00 -0.39
C ASN A 129 7.82 -7.80 0.37
N PRO A 130 7.56 -8.24 1.61
CA PRO A 130 8.57 -8.91 2.44
C PRO A 130 9.01 -10.24 1.83
N LEU A 131 8.16 -10.92 1.07
CA LEU A 131 8.52 -12.17 0.40
C LEU A 131 9.58 -11.94 -0.67
N TYR A 132 9.49 -10.81 -1.39
CA TYR A 132 10.50 -10.43 -2.39
C TYR A 132 11.88 -10.25 -1.74
N VAL A 133 11.94 -9.57 -0.59
CA VAL A 133 13.20 -9.35 0.15
C VAL A 133 13.79 -10.67 0.63
N LEU A 134 12.97 -11.62 1.09
CA LEU A 134 13.42 -12.93 1.54
C LEU A 134 13.91 -13.80 0.38
N MET A 135 13.34 -13.65 -0.81
CA MET A 135 13.73 -14.42 -2.00
C MET A 135 14.95 -13.86 -2.71
N LEU A 136 15.30 -12.59 -2.50
CA LEU A 136 16.42 -11.92 -3.15
C LEU A 136 17.78 -12.63 -2.92
N PRO A 137 18.17 -13.01 -1.67
CA PRO A 137 19.40 -13.77 -1.43
C PRO A 137 19.38 -15.16 -2.09
N LEU A 138 18.21 -15.78 -2.13
CA LEU A 138 18.05 -17.11 -2.74
C LEU A 138 18.24 -17.04 -4.26
N ALA A 139 17.70 -16.03 -4.92
CA ALA A 139 17.89 -15.79 -6.35
C ALA A 139 19.34 -15.48 -6.71
N LEU A 140 20.08 -14.78 -5.84
CA LEU A 140 21.50 -14.51 -6.02
C LEU A 140 22.39 -15.78 -5.87
N ILE A 141 21.96 -16.74 -5.05
CA ILE A 141 22.71 -17.99 -4.79
C ILE A 141 22.41 -19.06 -5.86
N ILE A 142 21.17 -19.17 -6.32
CA ILE A 142 20.72 -20.24 -7.21
C ILE A 142 20.84 -19.85 -8.70
N GLY A 143 21.14 -18.56 -8.99
CA GLY A 143 20.98 -18.02 -10.34
C GLY A 143 19.49 -17.80 -10.63
N ASP A 144 19.18 -16.76 -11.36
CA ASP A 144 17.82 -16.24 -11.58
C ASP A 144 16.86 -17.36 -12.07
N PRO A 145 15.94 -17.88 -11.24
CA PRO A 145 14.99 -18.93 -11.64
C PRO A 145 13.85 -18.37 -12.52
N LEU A 146 13.90 -17.07 -12.89
CA LEU A 146 12.88 -16.35 -13.64
C LEU A 146 13.33 -15.95 -15.05
N LYS A 147 14.39 -16.57 -15.56
CA LYS A 147 14.76 -16.50 -16.98
C LYS A 147 14.15 -17.63 -17.78
#